data_e665b976a3d92f2c7497cc7957964368
#
_entry.id   e665b976a3d92f2c7497cc7957964368
#
_cell.length_a   1.000
_cell.length_b   1.000
_cell.length_c   1.000
_cell.angle_alpha   90.00
_cell.angle_beta   90.00
_cell.angle_gamma   90.00
#
_symmetry.space_group_name_H-M   'P 1'
#
loop_
_entity.id
_entity.type
_entity.pdbx_description
1 polymer ?
#
loop_
_entity_poly.entity_id
_entity_poly.type
_entity_poly.pdbx_seq_one_letter_code
_entity_poly.pdbx_strand_id
1 'polypeptide(L)'
;MCRMFCLTGNYSDDFDSIMKSFLEVTKNDPLITAKEGNFKSHDHGWGYVHHSDESINYFRSNMPVFNSTIPEFSYGNLIVHARKAAT
;
A
#
# COMPACT_ATOMS: atom_id res chain seq x y z
N MET A 1 -6.84 -3.65 -11.11
CA MET A 1 -6.24 -2.33 -10.87
C MET A 1 -5.52 -2.31 -9.53
N CYS A 2 -4.43 -1.61 -9.44
CA CYS A 2 -3.57 -1.62 -8.25
C CYS A 2 -3.11 -0.22 -7.90
N ARG A 3 -2.77 -0.01 -6.64
CA ARG A 3 -2.08 1.18 -6.17
C ARG A 3 -0.77 0.77 -5.51
N MET A 4 0.26 1.54 -5.75
CA MET A 4 1.59 1.24 -5.25
C MET A 4 2.33 2.55 -4.95
N PHE A 5 3.17 2.53 -3.92
CA PHE A 5 4.13 3.60 -3.73
C PHE A 5 5.49 3.04 -3.36
N CYS A 6 6.52 3.83 -3.63
CA CYS A 6 7.90 3.47 -3.33
C CYS A 6 8.55 4.62 -2.57
N LEU A 7 9.31 4.27 -1.55
CA LEU A 7 10.09 5.24 -0.76
C LEU A 7 11.54 4.79 -0.71
N THR A 8 12.45 5.75 -0.69
CA THR A 8 13.87 5.48 -0.51
C THR A 8 14.50 6.58 0.32
N GLY A 9 15.54 6.23 1.08
CA GLY A 9 16.25 7.16 1.94
C GLY A 9 15.71 7.16 3.35
N ASN A 10 15.66 8.36 3.99
CA ASN A 10 15.08 8.53 5.33
C ASN A 10 13.76 9.29 5.20
N TYR A 11 12.68 8.63 5.57
CA TYR A 11 11.32 9.16 5.48
C TYR A 11 10.57 9.08 6.80
N SER A 12 11.31 9.03 7.92
CA SER A 12 10.71 8.85 9.24
C SER A 12 9.70 9.94 9.59
N ASP A 13 9.92 11.17 9.14
CA ASP A 13 9.03 12.30 9.45
C ASP A 13 7.77 12.30 8.58
N ASP A 14 7.79 11.62 7.43
CA ASP A 14 6.73 11.67 6.44
C ASP A 14 5.94 10.37 6.30
N PHE A 15 6.44 9.30 6.90
CA PHE A 15 5.88 7.97 6.69
C PHE A 15 4.39 7.89 7.06
N ASP A 16 4.02 8.40 8.23
CA ASP A 16 2.62 8.34 8.69
C ASP A 16 1.69 9.09 7.76
N SER A 17 2.12 10.26 7.29
CA SER A 17 1.35 11.08 6.38
C SER A 17 1.17 10.38 5.02
N ILE A 18 2.23 9.79 4.50
CA ILE A 18 2.20 9.06 3.23
C ILE A 18 1.30 7.84 3.35
N MET A 19 1.43 7.05 4.42
CA MET A 19 0.59 5.87 4.64
C MET A 19 -0.87 6.25 4.78
N LYS A 20 -1.17 7.33 5.49
CA LYS A 20 -2.54 7.80 5.64
C LYS A 20 -3.17 8.11 4.28
N SER A 21 -2.45 8.82 3.43
CA SER A 21 -2.91 9.14 2.08
C SER A 21 -3.11 7.88 1.24
N PHE A 22 -2.18 6.93 1.35
CA PHE A 22 -2.28 5.66 0.65
C PHE A 22 -3.52 4.88 1.09
N LEU A 23 -3.76 4.80 2.39
CA LEU A 23 -4.93 4.10 2.93
C LEU A 23 -6.24 4.73 2.45
N GLU A 24 -6.32 6.06 2.39
CA GLU A 24 -7.50 6.76 1.91
C GLU A 24 -7.77 6.45 0.44
N VAL A 25 -6.74 6.46 -0.40
CA VAL A 25 -6.87 6.16 -1.82
C VAL A 25 -7.24 4.68 -2.05
N THR A 26 -6.62 3.76 -1.30
CA THR A 26 -6.94 2.33 -1.46
C THR A 26 -8.34 2.00 -1.02
N LYS A 27 -8.87 2.74 -0.05
CA LYS A 27 -10.24 2.54 0.44
C LYS A 27 -11.28 3.12 -0.52
N ASN A 28 -10.97 4.25 -1.16
CA ASN A 28 -11.90 4.93 -2.06
C ASN A 28 -11.12 5.62 -3.17
N ASP A 29 -10.81 4.87 -4.23
CA ASP A 29 -10.02 5.38 -5.35
C ASP A 29 -10.93 6.00 -6.39
N PRO A 30 -10.85 7.33 -6.61
CA PRO A 30 -11.69 8.00 -7.59
C PRO A 30 -11.34 7.63 -9.04
N LEU A 31 -10.18 7.03 -9.28
CA LEU A 31 -9.77 6.61 -10.62
C LEU A 31 -10.35 5.27 -11.05
N ILE A 32 -10.97 4.52 -10.14
CA ILE A 32 -11.70 3.30 -10.50
C ILE A 32 -12.99 3.73 -11.17
N THR A 33 -13.17 3.28 -12.42
CA THR A 33 -14.27 3.76 -13.26
C THR A 33 -15.60 3.11 -12.89
N ALA A 34 -16.68 3.69 -13.38
CA ALA A 34 -18.02 3.17 -13.21
C ALA A 34 -18.20 1.75 -13.79
N LYS A 35 -17.35 1.33 -14.71
CA LYS A 35 -17.39 -0.05 -15.24
C LYS A 35 -17.15 -1.11 -14.18
N GLU A 36 -16.49 -0.75 -13.11
CA GLU A 36 -16.18 -1.64 -12.02
C GLU A 36 -17.22 -1.57 -10.90
N GLY A 37 -18.34 -0.92 -11.19
CA GLY A 37 -19.45 -0.81 -10.26
C GLY A 37 -19.16 0.17 -9.13
N ASN A 38 -19.70 -0.14 -7.95
CA ASN A 38 -19.52 0.71 -6.77
C ASN A 38 -18.26 0.38 -5.96
N PHE A 39 -17.45 -0.55 -6.46
CA PHE A 39 -16.26 -1.00 -5.75
C PHE A 39 -15.08 -0.12 -6.13
N LYS A 40 -14.82 0.88 -5.32
CA LYS A 40 -13.73 1.85 -5.54
C LYS A 40 -12.51 1.59 -4.66
N SER A 41 -12.48 0.46 -3.98
CA SER A 41 -11.42 0.12 -3.05
C SER A 41 -10.50 -0.96 -3.61
N HIS A 42 -9.23 -0.91 -3.20
CA HIS A 42 -8.22 -1.92 -3.50
C HIS A 42 -8.16 -2.89 -2.33
N ASP A 43 -9.13 -3.80 -2.27
CA ASP A 43 -9.39 -4.64 -1.11
C ASP A 43 -9.10 -6.12 -1.31
N HIS A 44 -8.46 -6.51 -2.41
CA HIS A 44 -8.16 -7.91 -2.72
C HIS A 44 -6.81 -8.38 -2.19
N GLY A 45 -6.14 -7.55 -1.41
CA GLY A 45 -4.89 -7.89 -0.79
C GLY A 45 -3.87 -6.78 -0.86
N TRP A 46 -2.76 -6.95 -0.14
CA TRP A 46 -1.68 -6.00 -0.15
C TRP A 46 -0.38 -6.68 0.25
N GLY A 47 0.70 -5.97 0.07
CA GLY A 47 1.98 -6.46 0.49
C GLY A 47 3.03 -5.37 0.46
N TYR A 48 4.19 -5.69 1.02
CA TYR A 48 5.34 -4.79 0.97
C TYR A 48 6.64 -5.56 0.84
N VAL A 49 7.64 -4.87 0.32
CA VAL A 49 9.04 -5.30 0.38
C VAL A 49 9.83 -4.14 0.98
N HIS A 50 10.60 -4.45 2.00
CA HIS A 50 11.47 -3.47 2.66
C HIS A 50 12.89 -3.99 2.67
N HIS A 51 13.79 -3.21 2.12
CA HIS A 51 15.23 -3.53 2.08
C HIS A 51 16.01 -2.43 2.79
N SER A 52 16.75 -2.80 3.84
CA SER A 52 17.65 -1.89 4.53
C SER A 52 18.89 -2.64 4.96
N ASP A 53 20.04 -1.99 4.87
CA ASP A 53 21.33 -2.58 5.19
C ASP A 53 21.51 -3.93 4.47
N GLU A 54 21.59 -5.03 5.20
CA GLU A 54 21.77 -6.35 4.61
C GLU A 54 20.52 -7.22 4.71
N SER A 55 19.38 -6.64 5.09
CA SER A 55 18.17 -7.43 5.28
C SER A 55 17.07 -7.03 4.30
N ILE A 56 16.31 -8.04 3.88
CA ILE A 56 15.12 -7.86 3.04
C ILE A 56 13.98 -8.52 3.76
N ASN A 57 12.91 -7.76 3.97
CA ASN A 57 11.68 -8.25 4.56
C ASN A 57 10.55 -8.08 3.56
N TYR A 58 9.68 -9.07 3.46
CA TYR A 58 8.51 -8.96 2.62
C TYR A 58 7.29 -9.55 3.31
N PHE A 59 6.13 -9.11 2.87
CA PHE A 59 4.86 -9.53 3.44
C PHE A 59 3.80 -9.53 2.35
N ARG A 60 2.88 -10.48 2.43
CA ARG A 60 1.71 -10.56 1.57
C ARG A 60 0.49 -10.97 2.39
N SER A 61 -0.66 -10.40 2.06
CA SER A 61 -1.92 -10.72 2.71
C SER A 61 -3.07 -10.63 1.73
N ASN A 62 -4.09 -11.43 1.93
CA ASN A 62 -5.35 -11.33 1.19
C ASN A 62 -6.31 -10.31 1.81
N MET A 63 -5.96 -9.77 2.97
CA MET A 63 -6.78 -8.76 3.65
C MET A 63 -6.58 -7.40 3.00
N PRO A 64 -7.60 -6.52 3.03
CA PRO A 64 -7.40 -5.13 2.61
C PRO A 64 -6.34 -4.45 3.46
N VAL A 65 -5.54 -3.59 2.83
CA VAL A 65 -4.49 -2.86 3.55
C VAL A 65 -5.09 -1.98 4.66
N PHE A 66 -6.24 -1.38 4.41
CA PHE A 66 -6.88 -0.49 5.38
C PHE A 66 -7.52 -1.23 6.56
N ASN A 67 -7.57 -2.56 6.54
CA ASN A 67 -8.02 -3.40 7.65
C ASN A 67 -6.86 -4.15 8.31
N SER A 68 -5.62 -3.81 7.95
CA SER A 68 -4.44 -4.52 8.41
C SER A 68 -3.63 -3.67 9.37
N THR A 69 -2.84 -4.34 10.22
CA THR A 69 -1.84 -3.66 11.02
C THR A 69 -0.60 -3.45 10.16
N ILE A 70 -0.17 -2.21 10.01
CA ILE A 70 0.93 -1.85 9.14
C ILE A 70 2.15 -1.53 9.98
N PRO A 71 3.30 -2.21 9.72
CA PRO A 71 4.54 -1.87 10.41
C PRO A 71 4.97 -0.43 10.10
N GLU A 72 5.66 0.19 11.03
CA GLU A 72 6.23 1.51 10.82
C GLU A 72 7.63 1.39 10.25
N PHE A 73 7.87 2.06 9.12
CA PHE A 73 9.16 2.10 8.48
C PHE A 73 9.70 3.53 8.51
N SER A 74 11.00 3.68 8.62
CA SER A 74 11.63 5.00 8.72
C SER A 74 12.71 5.27 7.69
N TYR A 75 13.35 4.23 7.17
CA TYR A 75 14.42 4.40 6.18
C TYR A 75 14.59 3.14 5.34
N GLY A 76 15.36 3.26 4.27
CA GLY A 76 15.66 2.15 3.37
C GLY A 76 14.86 2.24 2.08
N ASN A 77 14.69 1.11 1.42
CA ASN A 77 13.89 1.01 0.20
C ASN A 77 12.60 0.28 0.53
N LEU A 78 11.49 0.92 0.30
CA LEU A 78 10.17 0.37 0.62
C LEU A 78 9.27 0.44 -0.60
N ILE A 79 8.62 -0.68 -0.91
CA ILE A 79 7.55 -0.75 -1.91
C ILE A 79 6.32 -1.28 -1.21
N VAL A 80 5.22 -0.58 -1.33
CA VAL A 80 3.92 -1.01 -0.80
C VAL A 80 2.93 -1.08 -1.96
N HIS A 81 2.17 -2.16 -2.01
CA HIS A 81 1.26 -2.46 -3.11
C HIS A 81 -0.08 -2.92 -2.56
N ALA A 82 -1.16 -2.29 -3.01
CA ALA A 82 -2.52 -2.71 -2.71
C ALA A 82 -3.21 -3.10 -4.01
N ARG A 83 -3.99 -4.17 -3.96
CA ARG A 83 -4.51 -4.82 -5.15
C ARG A 83 -6.03 -4.83 -5.17
N LYS A 84 -6.57 -4.63 -6.37
CA LYS A 84 -7.93 -5.00 -6.74
C LYS A 84 -7.85 -5.87 -7.98
N ALA A 85 -8.31 -7.11 -7.89
CA ALA A 85 -8.26 -8.01 -9.02
C ALA A 85 -9.20 -7.53 -10.13
N ALA A 86 -8.76 -7.69 -11.36
CA ALA A 86 -9.62 -7.49 -12.52
C ALA A 86 -10.60 -8.68 -12.61
N THR A 87 -11.85 -8.41 -12.91
CA THR A 87 -12.87 -9.44 -13.06
C THR A 87 -13.36 -9.52 -14.47
#